data_4202b08532954e9e98772e107f12e796
#
_entry.id   4202b08532954e9e98772e107f12e796
#
_cell.length_a   1.000
_cell.length_b   1.000
_cell.length_c   1.000
_cell.angle_alpha   90.00
_cell.angle_beta   90.00
_cell.angle_gamma   90.00
#
_symmetry.space_group_name_H-M   'P 1'
#
loop_
_entity.id
_entity.type
_entity.pdbx_description
1 polymer ?
#
loop_
_entity_poly.entity_id
_entity_poly.type
_entity_poly.pdbx_seq_one_letter_code
_entity_poly.pdbx_strand_id
1 'polypeptide(L)'
;MAMPRKLKNLNLFNDGNSYLGLVKSLTLPALGRKMEAYRGGGMNGPVKADLGFSDDGIQFEWMTGGLDLISLRQFGAVSANSVALRFSGPYQQDDTNEVSNVEVVVRGRHENIEMGDAQPGEDTEHSMTTTCSYYKLTVDGEEIIEIDLLNFVEKVNGVDMLEKHRTAMGI
;
A
#
# COMPACT_ATOMS: atom_id res chain seq x y z
N MET A 1 3.79 -22.45 -21.95
CA MET A 1 2.77 -21.60 -21.34
C MET A 1 3.09 -21.52 -19.86
N ALA A 2 3.18 -20.32 -19.30
CA ALA A 2 3.42 -20.12 -17.88
C ALA A 2 2.13 -19.75 -17.17
N MET A 3 1.92 -20.31 -15.99
CA MET A 3 0.77 -19.92 -15.15
C MET A 3 1.11 -18.68 -14.31
N PRO A 4 0.13 -17.82 -14.03
CA PRO A 4 0.36 -16.65 -13.20
C PRO A 4 0.60 -17.03 -11.74
N ARG A 5 1.37 -16.21 -11.05
CA ARG A 5 1.58 -16.35 -9.61
C ARG A 5 0.33 -15.88 -8.87
N LYS A 6 -0.20 -16.73 -8.00
CA LYS A 6 -1.40 -16.46 -7.22
C LYS A 6 -1.09 -16.38 -5.74
N LEU A 7 -1.73 -15.46 -5.05
CA LEU A 7 -1.66 -15.37 -3.60
C LEU A 7 -2.26 -16.62 -2.97
N LYS A 8 -1.50 -17.31 -2.13
CA LYS A 8 -1.97 -18.55 -1.47
C LYS A 8 -2.33 -18.31 -0.02
N ASN A 9 -1.70 -17.36 0.63
CA ASN A 9 -1.95 -17.03 2.02
C ASN A 9 -1.49 -15.59 2.29
N LEU A 10 -1.77 -15.08 3.46
CA LEU A 10 -1.34 -13.74 3.85
C LEU A 10 -1.12 -13.62 5.34
N ASN A 11 -0.27 -12.68 5.72
CA ASN A 11 -0.14 -12.22 7.08
C ASN A 11 0.01 -10.69 7.07
N LEU A 12 -0.46 -10.07 8.13
CA LEU A 12 -0.31 -8.64 8.37
C LEU A 12 0.38 -8.44 9.71
N PHE A 13 1.36 -7.55 9.73
CA PHE A 13 2.02 -7.12 10.96
C PHE A 13 1.66 -5.67 11.22
N ASN A 14 1.11 -5.40 12.39
CA ASN A 14 0.82 -4.05 12.84
C ASN A 14 1.76 -3.71 13.98
N ASP A 15 2.67 -2.77 13.72
CA ASP A 15 3.68 -2.32 14.69
C ASP A 15 4.49 -3.48 15.28
N GLY A 16 4.80 -4.49 14.45
CA GLY A 16 5.51 -5.70 14.84
C GLY A 16 4.63 -6.83 15.40
N ASN A 17 3.35 -6.58 15.62
CA ASN A 17 2.42 -7.62 16.10
C ASN A 17 1.83 -8.39 14.93
N SER A 18 1.95 -9.71 14.94
CA SER A 18 1.39 -10.57 13.91
C SER A 18 -0.11 -10.71 14.04
N TYR A 19 -0.81 -10.53 12.94
CA TYR A 19 -2.26 -10.71 12.84
C TYR A 19 -2.64 -12.02 12.15
N LEU A 20 -1.75 -12.99 12.18
CA LEU A 20 -2.01 -14.32 11.61
C LEU A 20 -3.24 -14.94 12.27
N GLY A 21 -4.22 -15.28 11.46
CA GLY A 21 -5.52 -15.78 11.94
C GLY A 21 -6.52 -14.69 12.35
N LEU A 22 -6.09 -13.43 12.46
CA LEU A 22 -6.94 -12.31 12.83
C LEU A 22 -7.34 -11.46 11.63
N VAL A 23 -6.42 -11.21 10.71
CA VAL A 23 -6.74 -10.50 9.48
C VAL A 23 -7.50 -11.41 8.53
N LYS A 24 -8.64 -10.92 8.04
CA LYS A 24 -9.53 -11.69 7.17
C LYS A 24 -9.26 -11.41 5.69
N SER A 25 -9.10 -10.15 5.36
CA SER A 25 -8.79 -9.69 4.01
C SER A 25 -8.11 -8.34 4.05
N LEU A 26 -7.46 -7.99 2.97
CA LEU A 26 -6.88 -6.67 2.78
C LEU A 26 -6.85 -6.31 1.30
N THR A 27 -6.87 -5.00 1.04
CA THR A 27 -6.69 -4.44 -0.29
C THR A 27 -5.37 -3.69 -0.31
N LEU A 28 -4.41 -4.19 -1.09
CA LEU A 28 -3.12 -3.56 -1.22
C LEU A 28 -3.25 -2.18 -1.88
N PRO A 29 -2.39 -1.21 -1.55
CA PRO A 29 -2.48 0.14 -2.08
C PRO A 29 -2.45 0.17 -3.60
N ALA A 30 -3.33 0.98 -4.20
CA ALA A 30 -3.28 1.33 -5.60
C ALA A 30 -2.32 2.51 -5.78
N LEU A 31 -1.38 2.37 -6.71
CA LEU A 31 -0.44 3.44 -7.06
C LEU A 31 -0.95 4.14 -8.32
N GLY A 32 -1.39 5.37 -8.18
CA GLY A 32 -1.96 6.17 -9.26
C GLY A 32 -1.18 7.45 -9.52
N ARG A 33 -1.13 7.86 -10.78
CA ARG A 33 -0.54 9.12 -11.21
C ARG A 33 -1.63 10.12 -11.55
N LYS A 34 -1.40 11.40 -11.23
CA LYS A 34 -2.24 12.49 -11.70
C LYS A 34 -1.80 12.86 -13.10
N MET A 35 -2.64 12.55 -14.07
CA MET A 35 -2.37 12.81 -15.48
C MET A 35 -3.29 13.90 -15.99
N GLU A 36 -2.72 14.85 -16.73
CA GLU A 36 -3.48 15.92 -17.36
C GLU A 36 -3.25 15.95 -18.85
N ALA A 37 -4.34 16.03 -19.63
CA ALA A 37 -4.28 16.06 -21.07
C ALA A 37 -3.78 17.42 -21.57
N TYR A 38 -2.75 17.40 -22.40
CA TYR A 38 -2.24 18.57 -23.10
C TYR A 38 -2.37 18.36 -24.61
N ARG A 39 -2.90 19.40 -25.30
CA ARG A 39 -3.03 19.43 -26.74
C ARG A 39 -2.67 20.82 -27.25
N GLY A 40 -1.54 20.94 -27.94
CA GLY A 40 -1.10 22.17 -28.57
C GLY A 40 -1.37 22.23 -30.06
N GLY A 41 -1.01 23.36 -30.69
CA GLY A 41 -1.09 23.51 -32.15
C GLY A 41 -0.26 22.46 -32.86
N GLY A 42 -0.80 21.88 -33.94
CA GLY A 42 -0.14 20.81 -34.69
C GLY A 42 -0.28 19.41 -34.10
N MET A 43 -0.89 19.26 -32.95
CA MET A 43 -1.17 17.96 -32.34
C MET A 43 -2.54 17.45 -32.74
N ASN A 44 -2.58 16.27 -33.35
CA ASN A 44 -3.84 15.65 -33.80
C ASN A 44 -4.58 14.93 -32.65
N GLY A 45 -3.97 14.79 -31.49
CA GLY A 45 -4.55 14.22 -30.29
C GLY A 45 -3.86 14.72 -29.02
N PRO A 46 -4.46 14.54 -27.86
CA PRO A 46 -3.84 14.95 -26.60
C PRO A 46 -2.75 13.99 -26.17
N VAL A 47 -1.74 14.52 -25.46
CA VAL A 47 -0.76 13.75 -24.71
C VAL A 47 -0.95 14.05 -23.24
N LYS A 48 -0.98 13.03 -22.40
CA LYS A 48 -1.14 13.22 -20.97
C LYS A 48 0.20 13.53 -20.31
N ALA A 49 0.25 14.64 -19.59
CA ALA A 49 1.39 15.00 -18.75
C ALA A 49 1.22 14.41 -17.34
N ASP A 50 2.31 13.91 -16.78
CA ASP A 50 2.36 13.37 -15.42
C ASP A 50 2.65 14.50 -14.44
N LEU A 51 1.72 14.73 -13.52
CA LEU A 51 1.81 15.77 -12.49
C LEU A 51 2.11 15.22 -11.09
N GLY A 52 2.58 13.97 -10.99
CA GLY A 52 2.90 13.31 -9.74
C GLY A 52 1.85 12.29 -9.31
N PHE A 53 1.77 12.02 -8.02
CA PHE A 53 0.79 11.06 -7.50
C PHE A 53 -0.63 11.64 -7.51
N SER A 54 -1.61 10.74 -7.64
CA SER A 54 -3.03 11.12 -7.63
C SER A 54 -3.43 11.71 -6.28
N ASP A 55 -4.47 12.57 -6.30
CA ASP A 55 -4.99 13.21 -5.09
C ASP A 55 -5.64 12.23 -4.10
N ASP A 56 -5.97 11.01 -4.55
CA ASP A 56 -6.50 9.95 -3.68
C ASP A 56 -5.46 9.42 -2.68
N GLY A 57 -4.18 9.67 -2.94
CA GLY A 57 -3.09 9.24 -2.10
C GLY A 57 -2.85 7.73 -2.13
N ILE A 58 -2.12 7.25 -1.13
CA ILE A 58 -1.84 5.82 -0.94
C ILE A 58 -2.71 5.34 0.21
N GLN A 59 -3.66 4.46 -0.07
CA GLN A 59 -4.58 3.92 0.92
C GLN A 59 -4.42 2.42 1.05
N PHE A 60 -4.35 1.95 2.28
CA PHE A 60 -4.29 0.54 2.62
C PHE A 60 -5.56 0.17 3.38
N GLU A 61 -6.39 -0.67 2.78
CA GLU A 61 -7.64 -1.13 3.36
C GLU A 61 -7.48 -2.55 3.87
N TRP A 62 -7.91 -2.82 5.09
CA TRP A 62 -7.80 -4.14 5.68
C TRP A 62 -8.94 -4.41 6.65
N MET A 63 -9.18 -5.69 6.90
CA MET A 63 -10.31 -6.15 7.69
C MET A 63 -9.86 -7.23 8.65
N THR A 64 -10.25 -7.09 9.92
CA THR A 64 -10.09 -8.12 10.94
C THR A 64 -11.39 -8.88 11.15
N GLY A 65 -11.29 -10.15 11.51
CA GLY A 65 -12.43 -11.00 11.80
C GLY A 65 -13.02 -10.83 13.19
N GLY A 66 -12.69 -9.75 13.88
CA GLY A 66 -13.19 -9.49 15.22
C GLY A 66 -12.60 -8.22 15.83
N LEU A 67 -12.76 -8.07 17.13
CA LEU A 67 -12.27 -6.90 17.87
C LEU A 67 -10.74 -6.83 17.87
N ASP A 68 -10.20 -5.71 17.44
CA ASP A 68 -8.77 -5.41 17.45
C ASP A 68 -8.50 -4.14 18.27
N LEU A 69 -7.92 -4.29 19.44
CA LEU A 69 -7.63 -3.18 20.34
C LEU A 69 -6.41 -2.37 19.89
N ILE A 70 -5.46 -2.99 19.21
CA ILE A 70 -4.22 -2.32 18.79
C ILE A 70 -4.54 -1.21 17.81
N SER A 71 -5.31 -1.51 16.74
CA SER A 71 -5.70 -0.51 15.76
C SER A 71 -6.61 0.57 16.33
N LEU A 72 -7.50 0.22 17.24
CA LEU A 72 -8.36 1.21 17.92
C LEU A 72 -7.54 2.21 18.75
N ARG A 73 -6.51 1.74 19.45
CA ARG A 73 -5.59 2.60 20.20
C ARG A 73 -4.74 3.48 19.31
N GLN A 74 -4.44 3.03 18.10
CA GLN A 74 -3.66 3.78 17.12
C GLN A 74 -4.45 4.90 16.42
N PHE A 75 -5.77 4.93 16.58
CA PHE A 75 -6.60 5.98 15.98
C PHE A 75 -6.24 7.38 16.48
N GLY A 76 -5.63 7.49 17.64
CA GLY A 76 -5.13 8.74 18.20
C GLY A 76 -3.75 9.19 17.66
N ALA A 77 -3.18 8.48 16.70
CA ALA A 77 -1.88 8.84 16.12
C ALA A 77 -1.94 10.19 15.42
N VAL A 78 -1.06 11.11 15.81
CA VAL A 78 -1.05 12.49 15.31
C VAL A 78 -0.13 12.70 14.12
N SER A 79 0.84 11.81 13.92
CA SER A 79 1.80 11.90 12.83
C SER A 79 1.35 11.13 11.60
N ALA A 80 1.63 11.66 10.41
CA ALA A 80 1.28 11.04 9.14
C ALA A 80 1.98 9.70 8.86
N ASN A 81 2.97 9.33 9.68
CA ASN A 81 3.74 8.08 9.53
C ASN A 81 3.87 7.28 10.84
N SER A 82 2.95 7.48 11.78
CA SER A 82 3.01 6.88 13.13
C SER A 82 2.77 5.37 13.13
N VAL A 83 1.91 4.88 12.24
CA VAL A 83 1.49 3.47 12.20
C VAL A 83 2.25 2.75 11.12
N ALA A 84 2.95 1.67 11.48
CA ALA A 84 3.67 0.82 10.53
C ALA A 84 2.89 -0.49 10.32
N LEU A 85 2.52 -0.75 9.07
CA LEU A 85 1.88 -1.98 8.65
C LEU A 85 2.77 -2.72 7.64
N ARG A 86 2.85 -4.03 7.78
CA ARG A 86 3.60 -4.87 6.85
C ARG A 86 2.74 -6.06 6.42
N PHE A 87 2.44 -6.09 5.14
CA PHE A 87 1.85 -7.26 4.49
C PHE A 87 2.95 -8.21 4.06
N SER A 88 2.74 -9.50 4.28
CA SER A 88 3.63 -10.55 3.77
C SER A 88 2.76 -11.68 3.23
N GLY A 89 2.99 -12.03 1.97
CA GLY A 89 2.19 -13.07 1.32
C GLY A 89 3.00 -13.92 0.33
N PRO A 90 2.82 -15.25 0.36
CA PRO A 90 3.38 -16.13 -0.66
C PRO A 90 2.53 -16.10 -1.92
N TYR A 91 3.15 -15.77 -3.04
CA TYR A 91 2.58 -15.90 -4.39
C TYR A 91 3.21 -17.11 -5.04
N GLN A 92 2.40 -18.08 -5.40
CA GLN A 92 2.87 -19.34 -5.94
C GLN A 92 2.39 -19.56 -7.37
N GLN A 93 3.29 -20.06 -8.19
CA GLN A 93 3.02 -20.48 -9.54
C GLN A 93 2.72 -21.99 -9.54
N ASP A 94 1.52 -22.37 -9.95
CA ASP A 94 1.03 -23.74 -9.79
C ASP A 94 1.69 -24.76 -10.75
N ASP A 95 2.25 -24.30 -11.85
CA ASP A 95 2.93 -25.17 -12.82
C ASP A 95 4.38 -25.55 -12.39
N THR A 96 5.05 -24.68 -11.63
CA THR A 96 6.44 -24.91 -11.18
C THR A 96 6.58 -25.07 -9.68
N ASN A 97 5.53 -24.79 -8.90
CA ASN A 97 5.55 -24.71 -7.43
C ASN A 97 6.51 -23.66 -6.87
N GLU A 98 6.98 -22.73 -7.69
CA GLU A 98 7.80 -21.61 -7.20
C GLU A 98 6.99 -20.68 -6.33
N VAL A 99 7.51 -20.38 -5.13
CA VAL A 99 6.91 -19.45 -4.17
C VAL A 99 7.74 -18.19 -4.11
N SER A 100 7.10 -17.05 -4.37
CA SER A 100 7.70 -15.74 -4.21
C SER A 100 7.13 -15.07 -2.96
N ASN A 101 8.01 -14.54 -2.12
CA ASN A 101 7.61 -13.75 -0.97
C ASN A 101 7.41 -12.29 -1.40
N VAL A 102 6.19 -11.80 -1.27
CA VAL A 102 5.85 -10.40 -1.54
C VAL A 102 5.59 -9.70 -0.23
N GLU A 103 6.35 -8.64 0.04
CA GLU A 103 6.17 -7.80 1.20
C GLU A 103 5.79 -6.39 0.77
N VAL A 104 4.77 -5.83 1.42
CA VAL A 104 4.40 -4.43 1.29
C VAL A 104 4.46 -3.78 2.66
N VAL A 105 5.35 -2.81 2.79
CA VAL A 105 5.50 -2.02 4.02
C VAL A 105 4.90 -0.66 3.78
N VAL A 106 3.99 -0.25 4.65
CA VAL A 106 3.39 1.08 4.62
C VAL A 106 3.51 1.74 5.98
N ARG A 107 3.59 3.06 5.98
CA ARG A 107 3.51 3.87 7.19
C ARG A 107 2.51 4.99 6.96
N GLY A 108 1.64 5.16 7.93
CA GLY A 108 0.60 6.16 7.83
C GLY A 108 -0.16 6.32 9.13
N ARG A 109 -1.42 6.64 9.02
CA ARG A 109 -2.35 6.70 10.13
C ARG A 109 -3.73 6.25 9.68
N HIS A 110 -4.51 5.74 10.61
CA HIS A 110 -5.86 5.27 10.30
C HIS A 110 -6.78 6.46 10.03
N GLU A 111 -7.33 6.50 8.84
CA GLU A 111 -8.30 7.50 8.41
C GLU A 111 -9.71 7.13 8.86
N ASN A 112 -10.05 5.85 8.78
CA ASN A 112 -11.38 5.35 9.05
C ASN A 112 -11.29 3.98 9.74
N ILE A 113 -12.06 3.81 10.81
CA ILE A 113 -12.24 2.53 11.50
C ILE A 113 -13.73 2.27 11.61
N GLU A 114 -14.21 1.21 10.98
CA GLU A 114 -15.60 0.79 11.02
C GLU A 114 -15.70 -0.51 11.83
N MET A 115 -16.47 -0.48 12.92
CA MET A 115 -16.68 -1.66 13.76
C MET A 115 -17.80 -2.57 13.22
N GLY A 116 -18.50 -2.12 12.19
CA GLY A 116 -19.58 -2.88 11.57
C GLY A 116 -20.84 -2.95 12.42
N ASP A 117 -21.73 -3.84 12.00
CA ASP A 117 -22.99 -4.07 12.73
C ASP A 117 -22.78 -5.00 13.91
N ALA A 118 -23.32 -4.64 15.06
CA ALA A 118 -23.27 -5.46 16.27
C ALA A 118 -24.59 -6.24 16.41
N GLN A 119 -24.56 -7.52 16.08
CA GLN A 119 -25.73 -8.38 16.12
C GLN A 119 -25.34 -9.77 16.63
N PRO A 120 -25.94 -10.25 17.76
CA PRO A 120 -25.67 -11.60 18.23
C PRO A 120 -26.06 -12.67 17.20
N GLY A 121 -25.20 -13.65 16.99
CA GLY A 121 -25.40 -14.72 16.02
C GLY A 121 -24.89 -14.41 14.61
N GLU A 122 -24.46 -13.17 14.34
CA GLU A 122 -23.83 -12.76 13.09
C GLU A 122 -22.31 -12.61 13.26
N ASP A 123 -21.60 -12.68 12.14
CA ASP A 123 -20.15 -12.51 12.12
C ASP A 123 -19.76 -11.07 12.51
N THR A 124 -18.60 -10.93 13.13
CA THR A 124 -18.04 -9.64 13.52
C THR A 124 -16.85 -9.29 12.60
N GLU A 125 -16.93 -8.14 11.97
CA GLU A 125 -15.88 -7.65 11.06
C GLU A 125 -15.57 -6.19 11.39
N HIS A 126 -14.28 -5.90 11.54
CA HIS A 126 -13.80 -4.53 11.67
C HIS A 126 -13.00 -4.16 10.45
N SER A 127 -13.38 -3.06 9.79
CA SER A 127 -12.71 -2.56 8.60
C SER A 127 -11.91 -1.30 8.94
N MET A 128 -10.66 -1.25 8.49
CA MET A 128 -9.77 -0.11 8.67
C MET A 128 -9.26 0.39 7.33
N THR A 129 -9.22 1.71 7.19
CA THR A 129 -8.56 2.38 6.07
C THR A 129 -7.40 3.19 6.62
N THR A 130 -6.20 2.89 6.16
CA THR A 130 -4.98 3.57 6.57
C THR A 130 -4.47 4.42 5.42
N THR A 131 -4.36 5.73 5.64
CA THR A 131 -3.77 6.67 4.69
C THR A 131 -2.26 6.70 4.90
N CYS A 132 -1.50 6.37 3.86
CA CYS A 132 -0.07 6.14 3.94
C CYS A 132 0.73 7.31 3.38
N SER A 133 1.84 7.65 4.05
CA SER A 133 2.86 8.56 3.55
C SER A 133 4.11 7.84 3.05
N TYR A 134 4.24 6.57 3.34
CA TYR A 134 5.35 5.71 2.95
C TYR A 134 4.84 4.39 2.38
N TYR A 135 5.47 3.94 1.30
CA TYR A 135 5.16 2.67 0.65
C TYR A 135 6.44 2.00 0.16
N LYS A 136 6.57 0.70 0.41
CA LYS A 136 7.70 -0.09 -0.10
C LYS A 136 7.21 -1.47 -0.50
N LEU A 137 7.47 -1.84 -1.73
CA LEU A 137 7.19 -3.17 -2.27
C LEU A 137 8.49 -3.93 -2.45
N THR A 138 8.58 -5.10 -1.83
CA THR A 138 9.73 -6.00 -1.93
C THR A 138 9.26 -7.37 -2.38
N VAL A 139 9.93 -7.94 -3.37
CA VAL A 139 9.66 -9.30 -3.88
C VAL A 139 10.95 -10.12 -3.77
N ASP A 140 10.90 -11.23 -3.04
CA ASP A 140 12.05 -12.13 -2.80
C ASP A 140 13.31 -11.40 -2.29
N GLY A 141 13.12 -10.39 -1.46
CA GLY A 141 14.21 -9.58 -0.90
C GLY A 141 14.69 -8.45 -1.81
N GLU A 142 14.19 -8.37 -3.04
CA GLU A 142 14.51 -7.29 -3.98
C GLU A 142 13.49 -6.17 -3.85
N GLU A 143 13.97 -4.95 -3.61
CA GLU A 143 13.13 -3.75 -3.53
C GLU A 143 12.72 -3.31 -4.93
N ILE A 144 11.41 -3.34 -5.20
CA ILE A 144 10.86 -2.98 -6.51
C ILE A 144 10.46 -1.52 -6.54
N ILE A 145 9.69 -1.07 -5.53
CA ILE A 145 9.18 0.30 -5.44
C ILE A 145 9.36 0.79 -4.02
N GLU A 146 9.86 2.01 -3.86
CA GLU A 146 9.88 2.73 -2.60
C GLU A 146 9.41 4.16 -2.80
N ILE A 147 8.40 4.56 -2.05
CA ILE A 147 7.83 5.91 -2.10
C ILE A 147 7.81 6.47 -0.69
N ASP A 148 8.43 7.64 -0.51
CA ASP A 148 8.36 8.40 0.74
C ASP A 148 7.93 9.82 0.42
N LEU A 149 6.65 10.11 0.65
CA LEU A 149 6.06 11.41 0.31
C LEU A 149 6.57 12.54 1.21
N LEU A 150 6.95 12.22 2.46
CA LEU A 150 7.46 13.22 3.41
C LEU A 150 8.91 13.61 3.12
N ASN A 151 9.70 12.69 2.59
CA ASN A 151 11.11 12.90 2.28
C ASN A 151 11.39 13.08 0.79
N PHE A 152 10.35 13.19 -0.02
CA PHE A 152 10.45 13.39 -1.47
C PHE A 152 11.32 12.32 -2.15
N VAL A 153 10.99 11.05 -1.89
CA VAL A 153 11.68 9.89 -2.47
C VAL A 153 10.70 9.07 -3.30
N GLU A 154 11.13 8.73 -4.51
CA GLU A 154 10.43 7.77 -5.37
C GLU A 154 11.49 6.94 -6.09
N LYS A 155 11.60 5.67 -5.71
CA LYS A 155 12.51 4.71 -6.35
C LYS A 155 11.72 3.60 -7.01
N VAL A 156 12.04 3.32 -8.25
CA VAL A 156 11.45 2.22 -9.01
C VAL A 156 12.59 1.43 -9.64
N ASN A 157 12.61 0.13 -9.38
CA ASN A 157 13.63 -0.78 -9.90
C ASN A 157 15.08 -0.32 -9.58
N GLY A 158 15.28 0.20 -8.38
CA GLY A 158 16.57 0.71 -7.91
C GLY A 158 16.97 2.08 -8.44
N VAL A 159 16.15 2.70 -9.29
CA VAL A 159 16.40 4.02 -9.85
C VAL A 159 15.63 5.08 -9.10
N ASP A 160 16.34 6.10 -8.61
CA ASP A 160 15.72 7.25 -7.94
C ASP A 160 15.13 8.20 -8.99
N MET A 161 13.82 8.23 -9.08
CA MET A 161 13.08 9.02 -10.08
C MET A 161 13.07 10.52 -9.78
N LEU A 162 13.34 10.93 -8.54
CA LEU A 162 13.24 12.32 -8.08
C LEU A 162 14.61 12.97 -7.80
N GLU A 163 15.71 12.27 -8.07
CA GLU A 163 17.06 12.80 -7.82
C GLU A 163 17.31 14.15 -8.52
N LYS A 164 16.95 14.24 -9.80
CA LYS A 164 17.12 15.47 -10.59
C LYS A 164 16.21 16.59 -10.08
N HIS A 165 15.02 16.24 -9.62
CA HIS A 165 14.09 17.22 -9.04
C HIS A 165 14.63 17.80 -7.74
N ARG A 166 15.16 16.95 -6.84
CA ARG A 166 15.79 17.40 -5.59
C ARG A 166 16.97 18.32 -5.88
N THR A 167 17.84 17.93 -6.78
CA THR A 167 18.99 18.75 -7.19
C THR A 167 18.54 20.12 -7.71
N ALA A 168 17.51 20.14 -8.58
CA ALA A 168 16.97 21.39 -9.12
C ALA A 168 16.32 22.27 -8.06
N MET A 169 15.78 21.69 -6.99
CA MET A 169 15.18 22.40 -5.87
C MET A 169 16.20 22.84 -4.82
N GLY A 170 17.43 22.38 -4.91
CA GLY A 170 18.52 22.73 -3.98
C GLY A 170 18.51 21.93 -2.67
N ILE A 171 17.93 20.72 -2.71
CA ILE A 171 17.85 19.82 -1.56
C ILE A 171 18.50 18.47 -1.84
#